data_291f7b9953e7a3bc97fd4163d98b8cf7
#
_entry.id   291f7b9953e7a3bc97fd4163d98b8cf7
#
_cell.length_a   1.000
_cell.length_b   1.000
_cell.length_c   1.000
_cell.angle_alpha   90.00
_cell.angle_beta   90.00
_cell.angle_gamma   90.00
#
_symmetry.space_group_name_H-M   'P 1'
#
loop_
_entity.id
_entity.type
_entity.pdbx_description
1 polymer ?
#
loop_
_entity_poly.entity_id
_entity_poly.type
_entity_poly.pdbx_seq_one_letter_code
_entity_poly.pdbx_strand_id
1 'polypeptide(L)'
;MLGTTTKFILKTAIIVSAVIFIANNAEAKSIPFMDTGKITSIPIGHYEFCNQNPSECRTKTKGDVRVKLTKKNWETVLNVNYQANQSIEAVTDADLYGTEEYWTYPTHAGDCEDYVLEKRKALMAQGWPPSALLITVVLQPNGEGHAVLTVRTDRGDLVLDNLDDRVMLWSETPYTYIKRQSKNHTGKWELIKDIRVGSVASISQ
;
A
#
# COMPACT_ATOMS: atom_id res chain seq x y z
N MET A 1 -90.00 -31.54 3.92
CA MET A 1 -89.02 -31.59 2.82
C MET A 1 -87.86 -30.69 3.20
N LEU A 2 -86.78 -31.32 3.67
CA LEU A 2 -85.54 -30.56 4.11
C LEU A 2 -84.59 -30.49 2.91
N GLY A 3 -84.26 -29.29 2.52
CA GLY A 3 -83.22 -29.04 1.49
C GLY A 3 -81.87 -28.74 2.18
N THR A 4 -80.93 -29.67 1.95
CA THR A 4 -79.57 -29.56 2.48
C THR A 4 -78.69 -28.75 1.50
N THR A 5 -78.23 -27.55 1.91
CA THR A 5 -77.32 -26.73 1.14
C THR A 5 -75.87 -27.04 1.54
N THR A 6 -75.12 -27.68 0.63
CA THR A 6 -73.71 -28.00 0.78
C THR A 6 -72.85 -26.79 0.42
N LYS A 7 -72.12 -26.20 1.39
CA LYS A 7 -71.15 -25.10 1.19
C LYS A 7 -69.81 -25.70 0.73
N PHE A 8 -69.41 -25.43 -0.49
CA PHE A 8 -68.05 -25.67 -0.95
C PHE A 8 -67.11 -24.58 -0.40
N ILE A 9 -66.13 -24.98 0.40
CA ILE A 9 -65.05 -24.10 0.84
C ILE A 9 -63.87 -24.31 -0.10
N LEU A 10 -63.64 -23.29 -0.93
CA LEU A 10 -62.45 -23.22 -1.81
C LEU A 10 -61.24 -22.81 -0.99
N LYS A 11 -60.27 -23.72 -0.73
CA LYS A 11 -59.01 -23.41 -0.07
C LYS A 11 -58.01 -22.91 -1.13
N THR A 12 -57.79 -21.62 -1.14
CA THR A 12 -56.75 -20.99 -1.97
C THR A 12 -55.39 -21.21 -1.28
N ALA A 13 -54.54 -22.04 -1.85
CA ALA A 13 -53.16 -22.22 -1.40
C ALA A 13 -52.28 -21.07 -1.95
N ILE A 14 -51.80 -20.20 -1.11
CA ILE A 14 -50.83 -19.17 -1.47
C ILE A 14 -49.45 -19.81 -1.42
N ILE A 15 -48.85 -20.02 -2.60
CA ILE A 15 -47.45 -20.44 -2.74
C ILE A 15 -46.57 -19.21 -2.62
N VAL A 16 -45.94 -19.02 -1.46
CA VAL A 16 -44.90 -17.98 -1.25
C VAL A 16 -43.59 -18.53 -1.81
N SER A 17 -43.22 -18.12 -3.02
CA SER A 17 -41.89 -18.40 -3.57
C SER A 17 -40.85 -17.52 -2.87
N ALA A 18 -40.08 -18.10 -1.96
CA ALA A 18 -38.91 -17.46 -1.37
C ALA A 18 -37.80 -17.38 -2.42
N VAL A 19 -37.57 -16.20 -2.97
CA VAL A 19 -36.40 -15.93 -3.81
C VAL A 19 -35.17 -15.78 -2.88
N ILE A 20 -34.35 -16.84 -2.83
CA ILE A 20 -33.08 -16.81 -2.12
C ILE A 20 -32.10 -16.04 -2.99
N PHE A 21 -31.80 -14.77 -2.63
CA PHE A 21 -30.66 -14.02 -3.16
C PHE A 21 -29.38 -14.62 -2.61
N ILE A 22 -28.71 -15.45 -3.39
CA ILE A 22 -27.32 -15.85 -3.11
C ILE A 22 -26.46 -14.64 -3.46
N ALA A 23 -26.08 -13.85 -2.46
CA ALA A 23 -25.04 -12.85 -2.61
C ALA A 23 -23.71 -13.59 -2.84
N ASN A 24 -23.28 -13.66 -4.11
CA ASN A 24 -21.92 -14.06 -4.42
C ASN A 24 -20.98 -12.96 -3.91
N ASN A 25 -20.46 -13.14 -2.71
CA ASN A 25 -19.29 -12.40 -2.24
C ASN A 25 -18.09 -12.89 -3.06
N ALA A 26 -17.84 -12.23 -4.20
CA ALA A 26 -16.58 -12.37 -4.89
C ALA A 26 -15.52 -11.74 -3.96
N GLU A 27 -14.83 -12.56 -3.15
CA GLU A 27 -13.63 -12.15 -2.49
C GLU A 27 -12.65 -11.71 -3.58
N ALA A 28 -12.38 -10.40 -3.64
CA ALA A 28 -11.33 -9.88 -4.49
C ALA A 28 -10.02 -10.54 -4.05
N LYS A 29 -9.49 -11.45 -4.89
CA LYS A 29 -8.24 -12.16 -4.61
C LYS A 29 -7.14 -11.12 -4.45
N SER A 30 -6.62 -10.95 -3.23
CA SER A 30 -5.54 -10.01 -2.97
C SER A 30 -4.33 -10.41 -3.80
N ILE A 31 -3.69 -9.41 -4.44
CA ILE A 31 -2.46 -9.61 -5.20
C ILE A 31 -1.33 -9.30 -4.23
N PRO A 32 -0.68 -10.31 -3.62
CA PRO A 32 0.22 -10.05 -2.49
C PRO A 32 1.54 -9.38 -2.91
N PHE A 33 1.95 -9.49 -4.17
CA PHE A 33 3.24 -9.00 -4.64
C PHE A 33 3.08 -8.01 -5.79
N MET A 34 3.82 -6.89 -5.72
CA MET A 34 3.91 -5.92 -6.81
C MET A 34 4.72 -6.52 -7.96
N ASP A 35 4.19 -6.42 -9.18
CA ASP A 35 4.96 -6.64 -10.41
C ASP A 35 5.59 -5.32 -10.86
N THR A 36 6.86 -5.38 -11.29
CA THR A 36 7.60 -4.21 -11.76
C THR A 36 7.97 -4.36 -13.22
N GLY A 37 8.01 -3.23 -13.89
CA GLY A 37 8.37 -3.12 -15.30
C GLY A 37 9.80 -2.64 -15.51
N LYS A 38 9.96 -1.80 -16.52
CA LYS A 38 11.26 -1.22 -16.91
C LYS A 38 11.77 -0.19 -15.89
N ILE A 39 13.06 0.07 -15.94
CA ILE A 39 13.71 1.19 -15.26
C ILE A 39 13.07 2.51 -15.70
N THR A 40 12.90 3.42 -14.74
CA THR A 40 12.30 4.74 -14.94
C THR A 40 13.12 5.83 -14.26
N SER A 41 12.70 7.09 -14.43
CA SER A 41 13.34 8.25 -13.79
C SER A 41 13.23 8.20 -12.27
N ILE A 42 14.30 8.60 -11.61
CA ILE A 42 14.34 8.87 -10.18
C ILE A 42 13.46 10.09 -9.87
N PRO A 43 12.71 10.15 -8.76
CA PRO A 43 12.09 11.39 -8.26
C PRO A 43 13.16 12.46 -8.02
N ILE A 44 12.82 13.73 -8.25
CA ILE A 44 13.81 14.82 -8.15
C ILE A 44 14.32 14.94 -6.71
N GLY A 45 13.45 14.92 -5.72
CA GLY A 45 13.87 14.99 -4.31
C GLY A 45 14.78 13.82 -3.91
N HIS A 46 14.50 12.59 -4.36
CA HIS A 46 15.40 11.46 -4.11
C HIS A 46 16.76 11.61 -4.85
N TYR A 47 16.77 12.20 -6.03
CA TYR A 47 18.03 12.50 -6.72
C TYR A 47 18.91 13.47 -5.93
N GLU A 48 18.31 14.54 -5.41
CA GLU A 48 19.01 15.54 -4.57
C GLU A 48 19.46 14.95 -3.24
N PHE A 49 18.61 14.15 -2.59
CA PHE A 49 19.00 13.38 -1.41
C PHE A 49 20.20 12.48 -1.68
N CYS A 50 20.24 11.81 -2.83
CA CYS A 50 21.37 10.95 -3.23
C CYS A 50 22.66 11.73 -3.45
N ASN A 51 22.62 12.99 -3.89
CA ASN A 51 23.79 13.85 -4.03
C ASN A 51 24.38 14.22 -2.66
N GLN A 52 23.52 14.42 -1.67
CA GLN A 52 23.91 14.73 -0.30
C GLN A 52 24.31 13.47 0.48
N ASN A 53 23.69 12.32 0.19
CA ASN A 53 23.85 11.04 0.87
C ASN A 53 24.23 9.90 -0.12
N PRO A 54 25.39 9.98 -0.79
CA PRO A 54 25.72 9.05 -1.89
C PRO A 54 25.83 7.59 -1.46
N SER A 55 26.15 7.31 -0.22
CA SER A 55 26.18 5.93 0.33
C SER A 55 24.80 5.26 0.34
N GLU A 56 23.73 6.03 0.54
CA GLU A 56 22.36 5.55 0.54
C GLU A 56 21.88 5.06 -0.85
N CYS A 57 22.48 5.62 -1.91
CA CYS A 57 21.98 5.44 -3.28
C CYS A 57 22.90 4.64 -4.20
N ARG A 58 24.08 4.25 -3.75
CA ARG A 58 25.07 3.51 -4.59
C ARG A 58 25.15 2.02 -4.28
N THR A 59 24.31 1.54 -3.39
CA THR A 59 24.35 0.14 -2.96
C THR A 59 23.74 -0.76 -4.02
N LYS A 60 24.55 -1.68 -4.57
CA LYS A 60 24.07 -2.84 -5.32
C LYS A 60 23.59 -3.88 -4.33
N THR A 61 22.40 -4.35 -4.49
CA THR A 61 21.78 -5.33 -3.59
C THR A 61 21.71 -6.70 -4.29
N LYS A 62 21.52 -7.77 -3.52
CA LYS A 62 21.41 -9.13 -4.07
C LYS A 62 20.05 -9.43 -4.72
N GLY A 63 19.25 -8.41 -5.04
CA GLY A 63 18.02 -8.55 -5.79
C GLY A 63 16.86 -9.13 -4.97
N ASP A 64 16.46 -10.36 -5.19
CA ASP A 64 15.16 -10.88 -4.74
C ASP A 64 15.15 -11.39 -3.29
N VAL A 65 15.74 -10.64 -2.37
CA VAL A 65 15.63 -10.92 -0.93
C VAL A 65 14.27 -10.43 -0.43
N ARG A 66 13.56 -11.34 0.24
CA ARG A 66 12.31 -11.07 0.95
C ARG A 66 12.48 -11.41 2.42
N VAL A 67 11.95 -10.58 3.31
CA VAL A 67 12.01 -10.84 4.75
C VAL A 67 10.95 -11.88 5.11
N LYS A 68 11.36 -12.90 5.87
CA LYS A 68 10.40 -13.89 6.40
C LYS A 68 9.49 -13.21 7.43
N LEU A 69 8.18 -13.21 7.17
CA LEU A 69 7.20 -12.57 8.05
C LEU A 69 6.86 -13.49 9.24
N THR A 70 7.79 -13.55 10.20
CA THR A 70 7.56 -14.17 11.50
C THR A 70 6.73 -13.24 12.41
N LYS A 71 6.20 -13.76 13.52
CA LYS A 71 5.52 -12.93 14.53
C LYS A 71 6.40 -11.76 14.99
N LYS A 72 7.69 -12.04 15.30
CA LYS A 72 8.66 -10.99 15.70
C LYS A 72 8.82 -9.93 14.62
N ASN A 73 8.99 -10.31 13.36
CA ASN A 73 9.18 -9.37 12.26
C ASN A 73 7.91 -8.56 11.98
N TRP A 74 6.74 -9.17 12.13
CA TRP A 74 5.47 -8.46 12.06
C TRP A 74 5.34 -7.39 13.15
N GLU A 75 5.63 -7.74 14.41
CA GLU A 75 5.65 -6.79 15.53
C GLU A 75 6.67 -5.67 15.31
N THR A 76 7.84 -5.97 14.74
CA THR A 76 8.85 -4.98 14.37
C THR A 76 8.30 -3.96 13.36
N VAL A 77 7.65 -4.43 12.30
CA VAL A 77 7.09 -3.57 11.25
C VAL A 77 6.00 -2.66 11.81
N LEU A 78 5.08 -3.22 12.61
CA LEU A 78 4.04 -2.44 13.28
C LEU A 78 4.64 -1.36 14.18
N ASN A 79 5.61 -1.73 15.01
CA ASN A 79 6.23 -0.80 15.95
C ASN A 79 6.99 0.33 15.22
N VAL A 80 7.75 0.01 14.17
CA VAL A 80 8.48 1.04 13.40
C VAL A 80 7.50 2.00 12.72
N ASN A 81 6.42 1.50 12.13
CA ASN A 81 5.39 2.35 11.52
C ASN A 81 4.80 3.30 12.56
N TYR A 82 4.32 2.73 13.66
CA TYR A 82 3.69 3.49 14.73
C TYR A 82 4.63 4.52 15.35
N GLN A 83 5.87 4.14 15.70
CA GLN A 83 6.82 5.05 16.34
C GLN A 83 7.19 6.23 15.44
N ALA A 84 7.45 6.00 14.14
CA ALA A 84 7.71 7.08 13.21
C ALA A 84 6.50 8.01 13.08
N ASN A 85 5.29 7.46 12.96
CA ASN A 85 4.07 8.26 12.84
C ASN A 85 3.78 9.10 14.09
N GLN A 86 4.16 8.64 15.26
CA GLN A 86 3.95 9.38 16.52
C GLN A 86 5.05 10.38 16.85
N SER A 87 6.28 10.19 16.36
CA SER A 87 7.43 11.00 16.73
C SER A 87 7.76 12.14 15.76
N ILE A 88 7.22 12.09 14.55
CA ILE A 88 7.44 13.10 13.51
C ILE A 88 6.16 13.91 13.37
N GLU A 89 6.27 15.24 13.41
CA GLU A 89 5.17 16.16 13.11
C GLU A 89 5.01 16.28 11.58
N ALA A 90 3.78 16.15 11.08
CA ALA A 90 3.51 16.27 9.65
C ALA A 90 3.51 17.73 9.22
N VAL A 91 4.59 18.17 8.57
CA VAL A 91 4.78 19.53 8.04
C VAL A 91 5.38 19.40 6.64
N THR A 92 4.86 20.19 5.70
CA THR A 92 5.33 20.16 4.31
C THR A 92 6.73 20.74 4.17
N ASP A 93 7.47 20.30 3.15
CA ASP A 93 8.77 20.88 2.79
C ASP A 93 8.70 22.39 2.50
N ALA A 94 7.61 22.81 1.87
CA ALA A 94 7.38 24.23 1.60
C ALA A 94 7.33 25.07 2.89
N ASP A 95 6.70 24.54 3.94
CA ASP A 95 6.59 25.21 5.23
C ASP A 95 7.90 25.13 6.06
N LEU A 96 8.62 24.00 5.97
CA LEU A 96 9.86 23.80 6.73
C LEU A 96 11.08 24.46 6.08
N TYR A 97 11.20 24.34 4.74
CA TYR A 97 12.42 24.68 4.01
C TYR A 97 12.21 25.70 2.91
N GLY A 98 10.96 26.09 2.61
CA GLY A 98 10.63 27.02 1.51
C GLY A 98 10.85 26.45 0.13
N THR A 99 10.82 25.13 -0.03
CA THR A 99 10.94 24.38 -1.28
C THR A 99 9.90 23.27 -1.33
N GLU A 100 9.49 22.85 -2.54
CA GLU A 100 8.42 21.86 -2.72
C GLU A 100 8.84 20.41 -2.43
N GLU A 101 10.13 20.09 -2.56
CA GLU A 101 10.67 18.72 -2.43
C GLU A 101 12.07 18.76 -1.83
N TYR A 102 12.21 18.39 -0.56
CA TYR A 102 13.49 18.38 0.15
C TYR A 102 13.64 17.14 1.03
N TRP A 103 13.90 16.01 0.41
CA TRP A 103 14.05 14.72 1.08
C TRP A 103 15.21 14.71 2.07
N THR A 104 14.92 14.49 3.33
CA THR A 104 15.91 14.46 4.40
C THR A 104 15.50 13.49 5.51
N TYR A 105 16.42 13.21 6.43
CA TYR A 105 16.05 12.53 7.67
C TYR A 105 15.42 13.54 8.63
N PRO A 106 14.19 13.35 9.08
CA PRO A 106 13.50 14.32 9.93
C PRO A 106 14.18 14.42 11.29
N THR A 107 14.23 15.62 11.86
CA THR A 107 14.65 15.83 13.25
C THR A 107 13.49 15.81 14.22
N HIS A 108 12.36 16.40 13.85
CA HIS A 108 11.12 16.45 14.62
C HIS A 108 9.88 16.60 13.73
N ALA A 109 10.03 17.13 12.53
CA ALA A 109 8.96 17.33 11.56
C ALA A 109 9.45 16.95 10.15
N GLY A 110 8.52 16.66 9.25
CA GLY A 110 8.77 16.32 7.86
C GLY A 110 7.49 15.89 7.16
N ASP A 111 7.56 15.63 5.87
CA ASP A 111 6.42 15.12 5.10
C ASP A 111 6.60 13.64 4.68
N CYS A 112 5.84 13.18 3.70
CA CYS A 112 5.66 11.74 3.47
C CYS A 112 6.97 10.99 3.21
N GLU A 113 7.90 11.54 2.44
CA GLU A 113 9.18 10.91 2.12
C GLU A 113 10.15 10.87 3.31
N ASP A 114 10.12 11.88 4.18
CA ASP A 114 10.93 11.92 5.38
C ASP A 114 10.55 10.81 6.35
N TYR A 115 9.23 10.57 6.52
CA TYR A 115 8.73 9.40 7.25
C TYR A 115 9.21 8.09 6.63
N VAL A 116 9.18 7.99 5.30
CA VAL A 116 9.66 6.80 4.60
C VAL A 116 11.15 6.57 4.82
N LEU A 117 11.96 7.61 4.74
CA LEU A 117 13.40 7.55 5.00
C LEU A 117 13.69 7.10 6.43
N GLU A 118 13.00 7.64 7.43
CA GLU A 118 13.19 7.27 8.84
C GLU A 118 12.75 5.82 9.12
N LYS A 119 11.57 5.41 8.64
CA LYS A 119 11.11 4.03 8.77
C LYS A 119 12.08 3.02 8.13
N ARG A 120 12.58 3.36 6.94
CA ARG A 120 13.58 2.57 6.22
C ARG A 120 14.87 2.44 7.02
N LYS A 121 15.40 3.55 7.52
CA LYS A 121 16.61 3.61 8.37
C LYS A 121 16.43 2.79 9.65
N ALA A 122 15.30 2.91 10.34
CA ALA A 122 14.99 2.17 11.56
C ALA A 122 14.95 0.65 11.34
N LEU A 123 14.40 0.19 10.21
CA LEU A 123 14.39 -1.23 9.85
C LEU A 123 15.78 -1.71 9.43
N MET A 124 16.55 -0.91 8.66
CA MET A 124 17.93 -1.24 8.28
C MET A 124 18.84 -1.36 9.50
N ALA A 125 18.68 -0.52 10.51
CA ALA A 125 19.40 -0.59 11.78
C ALA A 125 19.13 -1.89 12.55
N GLN A 126 17.99 -2.55 12.29
CA GLN A 126 17.63 -3.86 12.81
C GLN A 126 18.09 -5.03 11.92
N GLY A 127 18.92 -4.76 10.90
CA GLY A 127 19.51 -5.76 10.02
C GLY A 127 18.63 -6.14 8.81
N TRP A 128 17.57 -5.39 8.53
CA TRP A 128 16.76 -5.66 7.34
C TRP A 128 17.49 -5.24 6.06
N PRO A 129 17.47 -6.06 5.00
CA PRO A 129 18.22 -5.75 3.79
C PRO A 129 17.57 -4.60 3.01
N PRO A 130 18.36 -3.66 2.44
CA PRO A 130 17.84 -2.55 1.65
C PRO A 130 16.96 -2.98 0.47
N SER A 131 17.24 -4.17 -0.11
CA SER A 131 16.45 -4.75 -1.21
C SER A 131 15.02 -5.16 -0.83
N ALA A 132 14.74 -5.24 0.46
CA ALA A 132 13.41 -5.51 0.98
C ALA A 132 12.67 -4.24 1.45
N LEU A 133 13.34 -3.08 1.45
CA LEU A 133 12.84 -1.80 1.99
C LEU A 133 12.87 -0.73 0.89
N LEU A 134 11.81 -0.64 0.11
CA LEU A 134 11.79 0.14 -1.13
C LEU A 134 10.89 1.37 -1.00
N ILE A 135 11.47 2.56 -1.16
CA ILE A 135 10.70 3.80 -1.27
C ILE A 135 9.80 3.69 -2.50
N THR A 136 8.53 4.02 -2.35
CA THR A 136 7.50 3.81 -3.37
C THR A 136 6.67 5.07 -3.53
N VAL A 137 6.52 5.54 -4.77
CA VAL A 137 5.69 6.69 -5.14
C VAL A 137 4.34 6.18 -5.61
N VAL A 138 3.30 6.76 -5.05
CA VAL A 138 1.90 6.46 -5.34
C VAL A 138 1.12 7.74 -5.62
N LEU A 139 -0.09 7.60 -6.15
CA LEU A 139 -1.10 8.65 -6.15
C LEU A 139 -2.21 8.29 -5.16
N GLN A 140 -2.61 9.25 -4.37
CA GLN A 140 -3.78 9.19 -3.52
C GLN A 140 -5.07 9.20 -4.36
N PRO A 141 -6.24 8.82 -3.80
CA PRO A 141 -7.52 8.86 -4.53
C PRO A 141 -7.90 10.25 -5.06
N ASN A 142 -7.40 11.32 -4.44
CA ASN A 142 -7.59 12.70 -4.90
C ASN A 142 -6.63 13.12 -6.04
N GLY A 143 -5.69 12.23 -6.43
CA GLY A 143 -4.69 12.46 -7.47
C GLY A 143 -3.38 13.08 -6.99
N GLU A 144 -3.26 13.43 -5.72
CA GLU A 144 -2.03 13.97 -5.14
C GLU A 144 -0.94 12.91 -5.04
N GLY A 145 0.32 13.34 -5.25
CA GLY A 145 1.51 12.50 -5.05
C GLY A 145 1.67 12.13 -3.58
N HIS A 146 2.21 10.93 -3.33
CA HIS A 146 2.51 10.47 -1.98
C HIS A 146 3.64 9.44 -2.00
N ALA A 147 4.41 9.37 -0.89
CA ALA A 147 5.46 8.38 -0.71
C ALA A 147 5.12 7.43 0.43
N VAL A 148 5.37 6.13 0.20
CA VAL A 148 5.19 5.09 1.21
C VAL A 148 6.40 4.15 1.22
N LEU A 149 6.66 3.46 2.33
CA LEU A 149 7.67 2.41 2.37
C LEU A 149 7.06 1.06 2.03
N THR A 150 7.51 0.44 0.95
CA THR A 150 7.21 -0.96 0.66
C THR A 150 8.18 -1.88 1.38
N VAL A 151 7.66 -2.76 2.22
CA VAL A 151 8.42 -3.84 2.89
C VAL A 151 8.12 -5.16 2.20
N ARG A 152 9.13 -5.73 1.52
CA ARG A 152 9.01 -6.98 0.77
C ARG A 152 9.15 -8.18 1.70
N THR A 153 8.09 -8.94 1.85
CA THR A 153 8.07 -10.14 2.71
C THR A 153 7.76 -11.41 1.90
N ASP A 154 7.95 -12.57 2.50
CA ASP A 154 7.58 -13.86 1.91
C ASP A 154 6.06 -14.07 1.79
N ARG A 155 5.25 -13.21 2.41
CA ARG A 155 3.77 -13.26 2.39
C ARG A 155 3.12 -12.16 1.55
N GLY A 156 3.91 -11.19 1.07
CA GLY A 156 3.45 -10.07 0.26
C GLY A 156 4.28 -8.82 0.48
N ASP A 157 4.01 -7.82 -0.34
CA ASP A 157 4.62 -6.50 -0.23
C ASP A 157 3.71 -5.67 0.70
N LEU A 158 4.21 -5.37 1.91
CA LEU A 158 3.51 -4.58 2.92
C LEU A 158 3.80 -3.09 2.71
N VAL A 159 2.88 -2.25 3.16
CA VAL A 159 3.00 -0.79 3.09
C VAL A 159 3.02 -0.20 4.49
N LEU A 160 4.03 0.64 4.75
CA LEU A 160 4.14 1.51 5.92
C LEU A 160 3.89 2.94 5.46
N ASP A 161 2.92 3.58 6.08
CA ASP A 161 2.36 4.86 5.66
C ASP A 161 2.29 5.82 6.85
N ASN A 162 2.50 7.12 6.63
CA ASN A 162 2.30 8.13 7.65
C ASN A 162 0.83 8.63 7.73
N LEU A 163 0.03 8.36 6.70
CA LEU A 163 -1.40 8.68 6.68
C LEU A 163 -2.28 7.57 7.26
N ASP A 164 -1.73 6.37 7.47
CA ASP A 164 -2.47 5.23 8.04
C ASP A 164 -1.53 4.39 8.94
N ASP A 165 -1.86 4.28 10.22
CA ASP A 165 -1.08 3.47 11.17
C ASP A 165 -1.15 1.97 10.89
N ARG A 166 -2.13 1.53 10.11
CA ARG A 166 -2.28 0.11 9.74
C ARG A 166 -1.22 -0.27 8.72
N VAL A 167 -0.57 -1.40 8.97
CA VAL A 167 0.28 -2.02 7.97
C VAL A 167 -0.56 -2.98 7.15
N MET A 168 -0.69 -2.72 5.86
CA MET A 168 -1.54 -3.46 4.93
C MET A 168 -0.74 -4.04 3.76
N LEU A 169 -1.29 -5.01 3.06
CA LEU A 169 -0.80 -5.38 1.74
C LEU A 169 -0.98 -4.19 0.78
N TRP A 170 -0.04 -4.01 -0.13
CA TRP A 170 -0.13 -2.95 -1.14
C TRP A 170 -1.44 -2.96 -1.91
N SER A 171 -1.96 -4.17 -2.20
CA SER A 171 -3.21 -4.36 -2.95
C SER A 171 -4.48 -3.99 -2.17
N GLU A 172 -4.36 -3.79 -0.86
CA GLU A 172 -5.48 -3.43 0.04
C GLU A 172 -5.52 -1.92 0.32
N THR A 173 -4.49 -1.18 -0.10
CA THR A 173 -4.46 0.29 0.02
C THR A 173 -5.25 0.96 -1.12
N PRO A 174 -5.78 2.19 -0.91
CA PRO A 174 -6.56 2.89 -1.93
C PRO A 174 -5.72 3.56 -3.02
N TYR A 175 -4.39 3.43 -2.97
CA TYR A 175 -3.45 4.15 -3.81
C TYR A 175 -3.32 3.57 -5.22
N THR A 176 -2.99 4.42 -6.20
CA THR A 176 -2.46 4.01 -7.51
C THR A 176 -0.94 4.00 -7.45
N TYR A 177 -0.32 2.85 -7.69
CA TYR A 177 1.12 2.67 -7.58
C TYR A 177 1.83 3.03 -8.88
N ILE A 178 2.80 3.95 -8.82
CA ILE A 178 3.48 4.51 -10.00
C ILE A 178 4.85 3.88 -10.20
N LYS A 179 5.75 4.03 -9.24
CA LYS A 179 7.13 3.57 -9.30
C LYS A 179 7.69 3.31 -7.90
N ARG A 180 8.72 2.47 -7.83
CA ARG A 180 9.45 2.23 -6.58
C ARG A 180 10.95 2.11 -6.83
N GLN A 181 11.74 2.20 -5.77
CA GLN A 181 13.15 1.83 -5.83
C GLN A 181 13.34 0.41 -6.37
N SER A 182 14.42 0.20 -7.12
CA SER A 182 14.79 -1.13 -7.59
C SER A 182 15.31 -1.99 -6.45
N LYS A 183 14.84 -3.23 -6.39
CA LYS A 183 15.38 -4.25 -5.48
C LYS A 183 16.84 -4.59 -5.72
N ASN A 184 17.39 -4.18 -6.87
CA ASN A 184 18.76 -4.49 -7.29
C ASN A 184 19.76 -3.34 -7.05
N HIS A 185 19.27 -2.13 -6.82
CA HIS A 185 20.13 -0.95 -6.67
C HIS A 185 19.35 0.21 -6.02
N THR A 186 19.86 0.74 -4.91
CA THR A 186 19.17 1.76 -4.10
C THR A 186 18.97 3.11 -4.80
N GLY A 187 19.76 3.46 -5.80
CA GLY A 187 19.61 4.68 -6.60
C GLY A 187 18.85 4.51 -7.93
N LYS A 188 18.29 3.31 -8.21
CA LYS A 188 17.50 3.07 -9.42
C LYS A 188 16.04 2.88 -9.10
N TRP A 189 15.17 3.19 -10.07
CA TRP A 189 13.72 3.11 -9.92
C TRP A 189 13.10 2.28 -11.04
N GLU A 190 12.02 1.58 -10.72
CA GLU A 190 11.26 0.70 -11.61
C GLU A 190 9.80 1.14 -11.62
N LEU A 191 9.15 1.13 -12.79
CA LEU A 191 7.70 1.31 -12.90
C LEU A 191 6.99 0.13 -12.23
N ILE A 192 5.89 0.40 -11.56
CA ILE A 192 5.00 -0.65 -11.03
C ILE A 192 3.90 -0.91 -12.08
N LYS A 193 3.62 -2.18 -12.33
CA LYS A 193 2.47 -2.60 -13.14
C LYS A 193 1.27 -2.79 -12.22
N ASP A 194 0.57 -1.69 -11.94
CA ASP A 194 -0.63 -1.76 -11.11
C ASP A 194 -1.83 -2.23 -11.93
N ILE A 195 -2.04 -3.55 -11.96
CA ILE A 195 -3.13 -4.17 -12.72
C ILE A 195 -4.53 -3.91 -12.13
N ARG A 196 -4.64 -3.33 -10.93
CA ARG A 196 -5.91 -2.98 -10.30
C ARG A 196 -6.59 -1.81 -11.01
N VAL A 197 -5.81 -0.89 -11.56
CA VAL A 197 -6.30 0.30 -12.28
C VAL A 197 -7.08 -0.09 -13.55
N GLY A 198 -6.70 -1.20 -14.21
CA GLY A 198 -7.41 -1.69 -15.41
C GLY A 198 -8.75 -2.39 -15.14
N SER A 199 -8.96 -2.91 -13.93
CA SER A 199 -10.20 -3.63 -13.58
C SER A 199 -11.36 -2.70 -13.21
N VAL A 200 -11.09 -1.45 -12.83
CA VAL A 200 -12.13 -0.47 -12.49
C VAL A 200 -12.75 0.17 -13.74
N ALA A 201 -11.97 0.31 -14.82
CA ALA A 201 -12.47 0.88 -16.09
C ALA A 201 -13.46 -0.03 -16.85
N SER A 202 -13.56 -1.31 -16.49
CA SER A 202 -14.44 -2.28 -17.17
C SER A 202 -15.85 -2.34 -16.59
N ILE A 203 -16.17 -1.58 -15.54
CA ILE A 203 -17.46 -1.62 -14.83
C ILE A 203 -18.37 -0.43 -15.19
N SER A 204 -17.87 0.54 -15.97
CA SER A 204 -18.61 1.74 -16.36
C SER A 204 -18.96 1.76 -17.85
N GLN A 205 -19.61 0.68 -18.37
CA GLN A 205 -20.33 0.69 -19.65
C GLN A 205 -21.72 0.09 -19.45
#